data_09481e5e4804719bd4f289f8c9b15d07
#
_entry.id   09481e5e4804719bd4f289f8c9b15d07
#
_cell.length_a   1.000
_cell.length_b   1.000
_cell.length_c   1.000
_cell.angle_alpha   90.00
_cell.angle_beta   90.00
_cell.angle_gamma   90.00
#
_symmetry.space_group_name_H-M   'P 1'
#
loop_
_entity.id
_entity.type
_entity.pdbx_description
1 polymer ?
#
loop_
_entity_poly.entity_id
_entity_poly.type
_entity_poly.pdbx_seq_one_letter_code
_entity_poly.pdbx_strand_id
1 'polypeptide(L)'
;MDNASTNITKYSRAFYQEYECDYFSIKSLFLWLYRVIRIALSIIFIWSGASKLLDPASFAVIIEAYGLIPDIMIMPAAILLPFAEVIAGAGLIFDIKGSLTSITIMILLFMAILLYGLWLGFDIDCG
;
A
#
# COMPACT_ATOMS: atom_id res chain seq x y z
N MET A 1 -42.33 -39.64 21.50
CA MET A 1 -41.75 -39.42 20.17
C MET A 1 -41.06 -38.05 20.02
N ASP A 2 -40.84 -37.29 21.12
CA ASP A 2 -40.37 -35.89 21.06
C ASP A 2 -38.85 -35.64 21.32
N ASN A 3 -38.12 -36.69 21.65
CA ASN A 3 -36.73 -36.55 22.06
C ASN A 3 -35.72 -36.47 20.88
N ALA A 4 -36.09 -37.03 19.73
CA ALA A 4 -35.26 -37.03 18.54
C ALA A 4 -35.26 -35.66 17.80
N SER A 5 -36.44 -35.04 17.71
CA SER A 5 -36.60 -33.73 17.05
C SER A 5 -35.91 -32.61 17.84
N THR A 6 -35.95 -32.68 19.17
CA THR A 6 -35.28 -31.72 20.06
C THR A 6 -33.76 -31.85 19.99
N ASN A 7 -33.23 -33.04 19.82
CA ASN A 7 -31.79 -33.27 19.64
C ASN A 7 -31.30 -32.74 18.31
N ILE A 8 -32.01 -32.97 17.20
CA ILE A 8 -31.63 -32.49 15.87
C ILE A 8 -31.57 -30.96 15.83
N THR A 9 -32.56 -30.28 16.41
CA THR A 9 -32.58 -28.81 16.49
C THR A 9 -31.49 -28.24 17.41
N LYS A 10 -31.06 -28.97 18.42
CA LYS A 10 -29.97 -28.58 19.31
C LYS A 10 -28.61 -28.74 18.62
N TYR A 11 -28.39 -29.81 17.88
CA TYR A 11 -27.17 -30.02 17.09
C TYR A 11 -27.06 -29.01 15.94
N SER A 12 -28.15 -28.73 15.23
CA SER A 12 -28.13 -27.75 14.15
C SER A 12 -27.80 -26.34 14.68
N ARG A 13 -28.38 -25.92 15.81
CA ARG A 13 -28.07 -24.61 16.41
C ARG A 13 -26.64 -24.51 16.90
N ALA A 14 -26.10 -25.56 17.52
CA ALA A 14 -24.71 -25.60 17.95
C ALA A 14 -23.75 -25.49 16.76
N PHE A 15 -24.06 -26.19 15.69
CA PHE A 15 -23.28 -26.16 14.45
C PHE A 15 -23.30 -24.77 13.79
N TYR A 16 -24.46 -24.11 13.70
CA TYR A 16 -24.55 -22.74 13.19
C TYR A 16 -23.81 -21.72 14.07
N GLN A 17 -23.84 -21.87 15.40
CA GLN A 17 -23.11 -20.98 16.30
C GLN A 17 -21.60 -21.15 16.19
N GLU A 18 -21.10 -22.34 15.95
CA GLU A 18 -19.67 -22.61 15.77
C GLU A 18 -19.16 -21.96 14.49
N TYR A 19 -19.90 -22.04 13.38
CA TYR A 19 -19.55 -21.35 12.13
C TYR A 19 -19.61 -19.81 12.25
N GLU A 20 -20.56 -19.26 12.99
CA GLU A 20 -20.63 -17.80 13.20
C GLU A 20 -19.47 -17.29 14.04
N CYS A 21 -19.02 -18.02 15.06
CA CYS A 21 -17.86 -17.66 15.87
C CYS A 21 -16.56 -17.71 15.07
N ASP A 22 -16.35 -18.73 14.24
CA ASP A 22 -15.17 -18.86 13.40
C ASP A 22 -15.14 -17.78 12.31
N TYR A 23 -16.27 -17.52 11.66
CA TYR A 23 -16.40 -16.48 10.66
C TYR A 23 -16.15 -15.07 11.23
N PHE A 24 -16.67 -14.80 12.42
CA PHE A 24 -16.45 -13.51 13.10
C PHE A 24 -14.97 -13.33 13.52
N SER A 25 -14.33 -14.39 14.01
CA SER A 25 -12.92 -14.39 14.40
C SER A 25 -12.00 -14.15 13.20
N ILE A 26 -12.24 -14.85 12.08
CA ILE A 26 -11.50 -14.71 10.83
C ILE A 26 -11.66 -13.28 10.27
N LYS A 27 -12.87 -12.77 10.26
CA LYS A 27 -13.15 -11.41 9.76
C LYS A 27 -12.47 -10.33 10.62
N SER A 28 -12.45 -10.51 11.94
CA SER A 28 -11.74 -9.63 12.87
C SER A 28 -10.23 -9.66 12.63
N LEU A 29 -9.65 -10.84 12.41
CA LEU A 29 -8.23 -11.00 12.10
C LEU A 29 -7.85 -10.31 10.79
N PHE A 30 -8.67 -10.48 9.73
CA PHE A 30 -8.44 -9.80 8.45
C PHE A 30 -8.51 -8.27 8.57
N LEU A 31 -9.46 -7.75 9.33
CA LEU A 31 -9.57 -6.30 9.59
C LEU A 31 -8.37 -5.76 10.35
N TRP A 32 -7.88 -6.52 11.34
CA TRP A 32 -6.71 -6.13 12.11
C TRP A 32 -5.44 -6.17 11.25
N LEU A 33 -5.25 -7.24 10.47
CA LEU A 33 -4.14 -7.39 9.54
C LEU A 33 -4.14 -6.25 8.48
N TYR A 34 -5.31 -5.94 7.93
CA TYR A 34 -5.47 -4.81 7.01
C TYR A 34 -5.03 -3.49 7.63
N ARG A 35 -5.42 -3.21 8.89
CA ARG A 35 -5.00 -1.99 9.59
C ARG A 35 -3.50 -1.92 9.80
N VAL A 36 -2.89 -3.03 10.21
CA VAL A 36 -1.43 -3.10 10.44
C VAL A 36 -0.66 -2.86 9.14
N ILE A 37 -1.04 -3.55 8.06
CA ILE A 37 -0.41 -3.38 6.74
C ILE A 37 -0.56 -1.92 6.26
N ARG A 38 -1.73 -1.34 6.44
CA ARG A 38 -2.03 0.02 6.05
C ARG A 38 -1.15 1.04 6.78
N ILE A 39 -0.99 0.90 8.10
CA ILE A 39 -0.14 1.78 8.90
C ILE A 39 1.33 1.59 8.51
N ALA A 40 1.78 0.35 8.33
CA ALA A 40 3.14 0.06 7.89
C ALA A 40 3.46 0.71 6.53
N LEU A 41 2.57 0.57 5.55
CA LEU A 41 2.70 1.23 4.25
C LEU A 41 2.75 2.76 4.38
N SER A 42 1.89 3.35 5.21
CA SER A 42 1.88 4.79 5.44
C SER A 42 3.22 5.30 5.96
N ILE A 43 3.79 4.61 6.94
CA ILE A 43 5.09 4.98 7.52
C ILE A 43 6.19 4.88 6.47
N ILE A 44 6.21 3.80 5.68
CA ILE A 44 7.20 3.60 4.61
C ILE A 44 7.12 4.72 3.57
N PHE A 45 5.91 5.07 3.12
CA PHE A 45 5.71 6.13 2.11
C PHE A 45 6.10 7.51 2.64
N ILE A 46 5.74 7.84 3.88
CA ILE A 46 6.12 9.12 4.50
C ILE A 46 7.65 9.19 4.66
N TRP A 47 8.28 8.12 5.13
CA TRP A 47 9.73 8.06 5.30
C TRP A 47 10.46 8.17 3.96
N SER A 48 10.02 7.42 2.95
CA SER A 48 10.59 7.45 1.59
C SER A 48 10.45 8.83 0.95
N GLY A 49 9.26 9.42 1.00
CA GLY A 49 9.03 10.75 0.46
C GLY A 49 9.82 11.83 1.20
N ALA A 50 9.87 11.76 2.55
CA ALA A 50 10.61 12.72 3.36
C ALA A 50 12.11 12.66 3.08
N SER A 51 12.71 11.49 2.97
CA SER A 51 14.15 11.33 2.67
C SER A 51 14.53 11.93 1.33
N LYS A 52 13.69 11.79 0.30
CA LYS A 52 13.91 12.40 -1.02
C LYS A 52 13.70 13.93 -1.01
N LEU A 53 12.80 14.43 -0.16
CA LEU A 53 12.60 15.88 0.00
C LEU A 53 13.75 16.56 0.73
N LEU A 54 14.49 15.84 1.55
CA LEU A 54 15.69 16.37 2.23
C LEU A 54 16.85 16.59 1.26
N ASP A 55 16.95 15.78 0.20
CA ASP A 55 17.96 15.96 -0.85
C ASP A 55 17.34 15.76 -2.25
N PRO A 56 16.57 16.76 -2.72
CA PRO A 56 15.94 16.69 -4.03
C PRO A 56 16.96 16.74 -5.18
N ALA A 57 18.17 17.24 -4.95
CA ALA A 57 19.20 17.32 -5.98
C ALA A 57 19.72 15.92 -6.35
N SER A 58 20.03 15.08 -5.36
CA SER A 58 20.40 13.69 -5.59
C SER A 58 19.28 12.89 -6.29
N PHE A 59 18.03 13.15 -5.93
CA PHE A 59 16.89 12.52 -6.60
C PHE A 59 16.70 13.01 -8.03
N ALA A 60 16.97 14.29 -8.31
CA ALA A 60 16.96 14.87 -9.67
C ALA A 60 17.97 14.16 -10.60
N VAL A 61 19.17 13.88 -10.11
CA VAL A 61 20.20 13.14 -10.89
C VAL A 61 19.71 11.75 -11.28
N ILE A 62 19.00 11.07 -10.38
CA ILE A 62 18.42 9.76 -10.69
C ILE A 62 17.36 9.90 -11.79
N ILE A 63 16.47 10.89 -11.71
CA ILE A 63 15.45 11.15 -12.73
C ILE A 63 16.08 11.45 -14.08
N GLU A 64 17.13 12.26 -14.11
CA GLU A 64 17.90 12.63 -15.30
C GLU A 64 18.52 11.38 -15.95
N ALA A 65 19.10 10.48 -15.15
CA ALA A 65 19.70 9.25 -15.64
C ALA A 65 18.70 8.35 -16.41
N TYR A 66 17.43 8.38 -16.04
CA TYR A 66 16.38 7.65 -16.77
C TYR A 66 16.00 8.28 -18.12
N GLY A 67 16.29 9.56 -18.35
CA GLY A 67 16.02 10.25 -19.62
C GLY A 67 14.54 10.30 -20.04
N LEU A 68 13.62 10.13 -19.09
CA LEU A 68 12.17 10.01 -19.36
C LEU A 68 11.48 11.36 -19.54
N ILE A 69 12.07 12.43 -18.99
CA ILE A 69 11.47 13.77 -18.98
C ILE A 69 12.51 14.81 -19.42
N PRO A 70 12.09 15.90 -20.06
CA PRO A 70 12.99 16.98 -20.44
C PRO A 70 13.59 17.68 -19.22
N ASP A 71 14.83 18.18 -19.35
CA ASP A 71 15.64 18.74 -18.29
C ASP A 71 14.93 19.82 -17.47
N ILE A 72 14.09 20.63 -18.11
CA ILE A 72 13.32 21.69 -17.44
C ILE A 72 12.28 21.13 -16.43
N MET A 73 11.87 19.87 -16.59
CA MET A 73 10.88 19.20 -15.72
C MET A 73 11.53 18.33 -14.63
N ILE A 74 12.83 18.09 -14.66
CA ILE A 74 13.53 17.23 -13.70
C ILE A 74 13.40 17.77 -12.29
N MET A 75 13.74 19.05 -12.07
CA MET A 75 13.66 19.69 -10.75
C MET A 75 12.23 19.77 -10.19
N PRO A 76 11.23 20.22 -10.97
CA PRO A 76 9.83 20.12 -10.50
C PRO A 76 9.40 18.71 -10.16
N ALA A 77 9.75 17.72 -10.96
CA ALA A 77 9.41 16.33 -10.70
C ALA A 77 10.10 15.79 -9.44
N ALA A 78 11.37 16.13 -9.21
CA ALA A 78 12.14 15.73 -8.04
C ALA A 78 11.55 16.23 -6.72
N ILE A 79 10.76 17.30 -6.74
CA ILE A 79 10.06 17.85 -5.57
C ILE A 79 8.61 17.34 -5.49
N LEU A 80 7.89 17.37 -6.60
CA LEU A 80 6.47 17.03 -6.62
C LEU A 80 6.19 15.55 -6.36
N LEU A 81 7.04 14.64 -6.89
CA LEU A 81 6.88 13.20 -6.68
C LEU A 81 7.00 12.80 -5.20
N PRO A 82 8.08 13.17 -4.47
CA PRO A 82 8.19 12.86 -3.05
C PRO A 82 7.13 13.57 -2.21
N PHE A 83 6.73 14.77 -2.58
CA PHE A 83 5.66 15.50 -1.91
C PHE A 83 4.31 14.76 -2.04
N ALA A 84 4.00 14.24 -3.22
CA ALA A 84 2.82 13.40 -3.44
C ALA A 84 2.90 12.07 -2.66
N GLU A 85 4.10 11.47 -2.53
CA GLU A 85 4.31 10.27 -1.69
C GLU A 85 3.96 10.54 -0.22
N VAL A 86 4.42 11.67 0.34
CA VAL A 86 4.12 12.05 1.73
C VAL A 86 2.63 12.30 1.93
N ILE A 87 1.97 13.03 1.01
CA ILE A 87 0.53 13.29 1.08
C ILE A 87 -0.27 11.98 0.99
N ALA A 88 0.09 11.10 0.07
CA ALA A 88 -0.57 9.81 -0.10
C ALA A 88 -0.40 8.92 1.14
N GLY A 89 0.79 8.88 1.73
CA GLY A 89 1.07 8.18 2.98
C GLY A 89 0.26 8.74 4.15
N ALA A 90 0.21 10.06 4.31
CA ALA A 90 -0.61 10.72 5.32
C ALA A 90 -2.12 10.46 5.11
N GLY A 91 -2.60 10.55 3.87
CA GLY A 91 -3.97 10.23 3.51
C GLY A 91 -4.38 8.79 3.87
N LEU A 92 -3.42 7.86 3.81
CA LEU A 92 -3.64 6.47 4.19
C LEU A 92 -3.82 6.32 5.71
N ILE A 93 -3.13 7.11 6.54
CA ILE A 93 -3.33 7.13 8.00
C ILE A 93 -4.74 7.59 8.33
N PHE A 94 -5.20 8.67 7.70
CA PHE A 94 -6.49 9.30 7.98
C PHE A 94 -7.70 8.59 7.34
N ASP A 95 -7.51 7.46 6.67
CA ASP A 95 -8.59 6.69 6.00
C ASP A 95 -9.36 7.47 4.94
N ILE A 96 -8.68 8.36 4.25
CA ILE A 96 -9.28 9.16 3.19
C ILE A 96 -9.66 8.25 2.02
N LYS A 97 -10.92 8.30 1.61
CA LYS A 97 -11.43 7.53 0.46
C LYS A 97 -10.60 7.87 -0.79
N GLY A 98 -10.03 6.87 -1.43
CA GLY A 98 -9.18 7.03 -2.61
C GLY A 98 -7.67 7.02 -2.33
N SER A 99 -7.22 7.15 -1.09
CA SER A 99 -5.80 7.09 -0.73
C SER A 99 -5.14 5.77 -1.12
N LEU A 100 -5.84 4.64 -0.90
CA LEU A 100 -5.39 3.31 -1.36
C LEU A 100 -5.20 3.24 -2.88
N THR A 101 -6.14 3.80 -3.63
CA THR A 101 -6.07 3.85 -5.10
C THR A 101 -4.89 4.71 -5.55
N SER A 102 -4.67 5.87 -4.93
CA SER A 102 -3.54 6.76 -5.22
C SER A 102 -2.21 6.06 -4.98
N ILE A 103 -2.05 5.37 -3.84
CA ILE A 103 -0.83 4.63 -3.52
C ILE A 103 -0.62 3.48 -4.50
N THR A 104 -1.67 2.74 -4.86
CA THR A 104 -1.59 1.65 -5.84
C THR A 104 -1.12 2.17 -7.20
N ILE A 105 -1.66 3.29 -7.66
CA ILE A 105 -1.25 3.93 -8.91
C ILE A 105 0.22 4.38 -8.83
N MET A 106 0.65 4.98 -7.72
CA MET A 106 2.04 5.40 -7.52
C MET A 106 3.00 4.22 -7.52
N ILE A 107 2.65 3.12 -6.84
CA ILE A 107 3.47 1.90 -6.83
C ILE A 107 3.58 1.32 -8.24
N LEU A 108 2.48 1.23 -8.98
CA LEU A 108 2.48 0.72 -10.36
C LEU A 108 3.32 1.59 -11.28
N LEU A 109 3.21 2.92 -11.17
CA LEU A 109 4.04 3.86 -11.92
C LEU A 109 5.53 3.67 -11.60
N PHE A 110 5.87 3.57 -10.32
CA PHE A 110 7.23 3.39 -9.88
C PHE A 110 7.81 2.05 -10.35
N MET A 111 7.04 0.96 -10.25
CA MET A 111 7.42 -0.35 -10.78
C MET A 111 7.63 -0.32 -12.30
N ALA A 112 6.79 0.39 -13.04
CA ALA A 112 6.94 0.54 -14.48
C ALA A 112 8.24 1.28 -14.85
N ILE A 113 8.58 2.36 -14.12
CA ILE A 113 9.83 3.10 -14.31
C ILE A 113 11.04 2.24 -13.98
N LEU A 114 11.02 1.48 -12.88
CA LEU A 114 12.10 0.56 -12.51
C LEU A 114 12.29 -0.54 -13.55
N LEU A 115 11.21 -1.16 -14.03
CA LEU A 115 11.26 -2.17 -15.08
C LEU A 115 11.84 -1.60 -16.38
N TYR A 116 11.47 -0.38 -16.73
CA TYR A 116 12.01 0.32 -17.88
C TYR A 116 13.52 0.56 -17.73
N GLY A 117 13.99 1.01 -16.56
CA GLY A 117 15.41 1.19 -16.27
C GLY A 117 16.21 -0.12 -16.34
N LEU A 118 15.65 -1.21 -15.78
CA LEU A 118 16.24 -2.55 -15.90
C LEU A 118 16.33 -3.02 -17.35
N TRP A 119 15.31 -2.74 -18.15
CA TRP A 119 15.29 -3.11 -19.57
C TRP A 119 16.34 -2.33 -20.38
N LEU A 120 16.63 -1.09 -20.02
CA LEU A 120 17.70 -0.30 -20.62
C LEU A 120 19.10 -0.72 -20.13
N GLY A 121 19.21 -1.62 -19.16
CA GLY A 121 20.48 -2.10 -18.63
C GLY A 121 21.20 -1.11 -17.70
N PHE A 122 20.46 -0.19 -17.08
CA PHE A 122 21.01 0.65 -16.02
C PHE A 122 21.26 -0.21 -14.77
N ASP A 123 22.52 -0.29 -14.34
CA ASP A 123 22.85 -0.76 -13.00
C ASP A 123 22.32 0.28 -12.00
N ILE A 124 21.17 -0.03 -11.42
CA ILE A 124 20.58 0.80 -10.37
C ILE A 124 21.31 0.45 -9.08
N ASP A 125 22.41 1.09 -8.82
CA ASP A 125 22.95 1.17 -7.47
C ASP A 125 21.93 1.92 -6.63
N CYS A 126 21.08 1.17 -5.93
CA CYS A 126 20.28 1.69 -4.83
C CYS A 126 21.27 2.00 -3.68
N GLY A 127 21.85 3.19 -3.73
CA GLY A 127 22.83 3.73 -2.80
C GLY A 127 22.49 3.57 -1.32
#